data_ae9c5293d9323a1dfb13bd80820af8fb
#
_entry.id   ae9c5293d9323a1dfb13bd80820af8fb
#
_cell.length_a   1.000
_cell.length_b   1.000
_cell.length_c   1.000
_cell.angle_alpha   90.00
_cell.angle_beta   90.00
_cell.angle_gamma   90.00
#
_symmetry.space_group_name_H-M   'P 1'
#
loop_
_entity.id
_entity.type
_entity.pdbx_description
1 polymer ?
#
loop_
_entity_poly.entity_id
_entity_poly.type
_entity_poly.pdbx_seq_one_letter_code
_entity_poly.pdbx_strand_id
1 'polypeptide(L)'
;MKLYLTSVSSCLSEIESFKSLINRQTKLVILPFSYHKEYIKCAEDIWYHFDREPNPDSIFWATARPFIDAGIDPNNITVINQYTDNIAYIKYKLTRENTIVYLPGGYPENIVENIMKYDLLDTIKQCEIIVGESAGSMAPFKEFFVYKDQDYADYKKFKGLNLVKGMTFVPHVTLSNPFIFSACRRFKKQRRKTIIFCAMDGGYVVIEDGTVIEIHDVYTFELKRKKGIRIRDIISSLR
;
A
#
# COMPACT_ATOMS: atom_id res chain seq x y z
N MET A 1 -12.22 -6.88 -7.20
CA MET A 1 -11.28 -6.31 -6.18
C MET A 1 -10.76 -4.99 -6.69
N LYS A 2 -10.88 -3.95 -5.87
CA LYS A 2 -10.41 -2.61 -6.17
C LYS A 2 -9.26 -2.22 -5.24
N LEU A 3 -8.15 -1.74 -5.81
CA LEU A 3 -6.95 -1.35 -5.09
C LEU A 3 -6.74 0.16 -5.22
N TYR A 4 -6.61 0.85 -4.11
CA TYR A 4 -6.17 2.23 -4.01
C TYR A 4 -4.73 2.23 -3.51
N LEU A 5 -3.78 2.52 -4.38
CA LEU A 5 -2.35 2.47 -4.10
C LEU A 5 -1.79 3.88 -4.06
N THR A 6 -1.40 4.34 -2.88
CA THR A 6 -0.98 5.72 -2.63
C THR A 6 0.47 5.80 -2.19
N SER A 7 1.13 6.90 -2.48
CA SER A 7 2.44 7.19 -1.87
C SER A 7 2.27 7.58 -0.41
N VAL A 8 1.29 8.46 -0.13
CA VAL A 8 0.85 8.84 1.22
C VAL A 8 -0.67 8.78 1.29
N SER A 9 -1.22 8.32 2.40
CA SER A 9 -2.68 8.12 2.54
C SER A 9 -3.48 9.43 2.67
N SER A 10 -2.83 10.54 2.96
CA SER A 10 -3.51 11.85 3.10
C SER A 10 -4.29 12.28 1.84
N CYS A 11 -3.93 11.78 0.65
CA CYS A 11 -4.67 12.06 -0.58
C CYS A 11 -6.03 11.33 -0.68
N LEU A 12 -6.31 10.33 0.16
CA LEU A 12 -7.54 9.52 0.05
C LEU A 12 -8.81 10.36 0.15
N SER A 13 -8.83 11.38 0.99
CA SER A 13 -9.97 12.30 1.13
C SER A 13 -10.24 13.17 -0.11
N GLU A 14 -9.29 13.22 -1.05
CA GLU A 14 -9.40 13.95 -2.31
C GLU A 14 -9.83 13.06 -3.48
N ILE A 15 -9.74 11.71 -3.32
CA ILE A 15 -10.10 10.75 -4.37
C ILE A 15 -11.61 10.56 -4.39
N GLU A 16 -12.30 11.14 -5.38
CA GLU A 16 -13.76 11.07 -5.50
C GLU A 16 -14.26 9.63 -5.65
N SER A 17 -13.54 8.80 -6.40
CA SER A 17 -13.87 7.37 -6.55
C SER A 17 -13.77 6.60 -5.24
N PHE A 18 -12.91 7.04 -4.31
CA PHE A 18 -12.80 6.48 -2.96
C PHE A 18 -13.93 6.97 -2.06
N LYS A 19 -14.17 8.28 -2.00
CA LYS A 19 -15.25 8.86 -1.19
C LYS A 19 -16.63 8.29 -1.55
N SER A 20 -16.88 8.04 -2.82
CA SER A 20 -18.15 7.46 -3.28
C SER A 20 -18.43 6.06 -2.75
N LEU A 21 -17.41 5.33 -2.28
CA LEU A 21 -17.56 4.01 -1.67
C LEU A 21 -17.93 4.08 -0.18
N ILE A 22 -17.75 5.25 0.44
CA ILE A 22 -17.91 5.39 1.88
C ILE A 22 -19.37 5.71 2.23
N ASN A 23 -19.89 4.95 3.16
CA ASN A 23 -21.20 5.15 3.76
C ASN A 23 -21.13 4.88 5.27
N ARG A 24 -22.25 5.07 5.97
CA ARG A 24 -22.33 4.90 7.44
C ARG A 24 -21.98 3.48 7.92
N GLN A 25 -22.04 2.47 7.05
CA GLN A 25 -21.76 1.08 7.38
C GLN A 25 -20.33 0.67 6.99
N THR A 26 -19.60 1.55 6.32
CA THR A 26 -18.22 1.26 5.88
C THR A 26 -17.32 1.04 7.08
N LYS A 27 -16.59 -0.07 7.04
CA LYS A 27 -15.65 -0.52 8.06
C LYS A 27 -14.23 -0.39 7.53
N LEU A 28 -13.32 0.01 8.40
CA LEU A 28 -11.89 -0.01 8.12
C LEU A 28 -11.23 -1.07 8.97
N VAL A 29 -10.47 -1.96 8.34
CA VAL A 29 -9.61 -2.93 9.02
C VAL A 29 -8.17 -2.61 8.70
N ILE A 30 -7.42 -2.16 9.71
CA ILE A 30 -6.00 -1.84 9.62
C ILE A 30 -5.19 -3.10 9.93
N LEU A 31 -4.30 -3.51 9.01
CA LEU A 31 -3.34 -4.58 9.21
C LEU A 31 -1.96 -3.99 9.48
N PRO A 32 -1.51 -3.87 10.74
CA PRO A 32 -0.23 -3.23 11.09
C PRO A 32 0.96 -4.17 10.81
N PHE A 33 0.96 -4.81 9.66
CA PHE A 33 1.92 -5.86 9.29
C PHE A 33 3.22 -5.33 8.68
N SER A 34 3.27 -4.04 8.36
CA SER A 34 4.42 -3.37 7.74
C SER A 34 5.47 -2.93 8.73
N TYR A 35 5.14 -2.83 10.02
CA TYR A 35 6.05 -2.24 11.01
C TYR A 35 7.25 -3.12 11.29
N HIS A 36 8.37 -2.48 11.59
CA HIS A 36 9.62 -3.18 11.92
C HIS A 36 9.48 -3.92 13.26
N LYS A 37 10.09 -5.10 13.33
CA LYS A 37 10.09 -5.96 14.54
C LYS A 37 10.73 -5.31 15.77
N GLU A 38 11.40 -4.19 15.61
CA GLU A 38 11.93 -3.40 16.73
C GLU A 38 10.88 -2.52 17.38
N TYR A 39 9.84 -2.11 16.63
CA TYR A 39 8.74 -1.27 17.12
C TYR A 39 7.54 -2.09 17.57
N ILE A 40 7.24 -3.20 16.89
CA ILE A 40 6.08 -4.05 17.20
C ILE A 40 6.56 -5.50 17.36
N LYS A 41 6.72 -5.95 18.59
CA LYS A 41 7.23 -7.27 18.98
C LYS A 41 6.16 -8.15 19.61
N CYS A 42 5.16 -7.55 20.24
CA CYS A 42 4.14 -8.23 21.05
C CYS A 42 2.79 -7.52 20.95
N ALA A 43 1.80 -8.07 21.61
CA ALA A 43 0.44 -7.54 21.62
C ALA A 43 0.38 -6.15 22.27
N GLU A 44 1.13 -5.95 23.32
CA GLU A 44 1.20 -4.71 24.10
C GLU A 44 1.69 -3.55 23.23
N ASP A 45 2.66 -3.79 22.32
CA ASP A 45 3.15 -2.77 21.39
C ASP A 45 2.04 -2.32 20.43
N ILE A 46 1.20 -3.26 19.92
CA ILE A 46 0.04 -2.91 19.10
C ILE A 46 -0.93 -2.03 19.89
N TRP A 47 -1.27 -2.43 21.10
CA TRP A 47 -2.19 -1.64 21.92
C TRP A 47 -1.60 -0.27 22.24
N TYR A 48 -0.33 -0.18 22.57
CA TYR A 48 0.35 1.08 22.88
C TYR A 48 0.40 2.04 21.68
N HIS A 49 0.85 1.55 20.52
CA HIS A 49 1.00 2.39 19.34
C HIS A 49 -0.32 2.69 18.64
N PHE A 50 -1.34 1.86 18.78
CA PHE A 50 -2.67 2.07 18.19
C PHE A 50 -3.74 2.39 19.23
N ASP A 51 -3.35 2.90 20.41
CA ASP A 51 -4.28 3.38 21.41
C ASP A 51 -5.09 4.57 20.86
N ARG A 52 -6.37 4.60 21.18
CA ARG A 52 -7.27 5.72 20.84
C ARG A 52 -7.24 6.84 21.85
N GLU A 53 -6.78 6.55 23.07
CA GLU A 53 -6.57 7.56 24.10
C GLU A 53 -5.39 8.47 23.74
N PRO A 54 -5.38 9.72 24.18
CA PRO A 54 -4.29 10.66 23.93
C PRO A 54 -2.96 10.14 24.49
N ASN A 55 -2.17 9.54 23.63
CA ASN A 55 -0.85 9.02 23.91
C ASN A 55 0.13 9.64 22.91
N PRO A 56 1.22 10.31 23.35
CA PRO A 56 2.17 10.97 22.44
C PRO A 56 2.76 10.04 21.37
N ASP A 57 2.87 8.74 21.68
CA ASP A 57 3.45 7.75 20.79
C ASP A 57 2.38 6.99 19.95
N SER A 58 1.09 7.30 20.16
CA SER A 58 0.03 6.67 19.40
C SER A 58 0.00 7.17 17.96
N ILE A 59 0.07 6.23 17.04
CA ILE A 59 -0.07 6.47 15.59
C ILE A 59 -1.49 6.20 15.09
N PHE A 60 -2.42 5.79 15.98
CA PHE A 60 -3.80 5.46 15.57
C PHE A 60 -4.45 6.61 14.80
N TRP A 61 -4.46 7.80 15.38
CA TRP A 61 -5.13 8.95 14.77
C TRP A 61 -4.44 9.40 13.48
N ALA A 62 -3.11 9.39 13.43
CA ALA A 62 -2.37 9.69 12.20
C ALA A 62 -2.69 8.68 11.09
N THR A 63 -2.78 7.40 11.43
CA THR A 63 -3.09 6.31 10.51
C THR A 63 -4.56 6.32 10.05
N ALA A 64 -5.49 6.62 10.96
CA ALA A 64 -6.93 6.60 10.71
C ALA A 64 -7.46 7.90 10.08
N ARG A 65 -6.80 9.04 10.29
CA ARG A 65 -7.25 10.37 9.90
C ARG A 65 -7.65 10.48 8.43
N PRO A 66 -6.88 10.00 7.45
CA PRO A 66 -7.27 10.09 6.03
C PRO A 66 -8.60 9.41 5.72
N PHE A 67 -8.92 8.35 6.43
CA PHE A 67 -10.16 7.59 6.29
C PHE A 67 -11.33 8.28 6.99
N ILE A 68 -11.07 8.86 8.16
CA ILE A 68 -12.07 9.67 8.90
C ILE A 68 -12.43 10.91 8.10
N ASP A 69 -11.45 11.60 7.54
CA ASP A 69 -11.65 12.78 6.69
C ASP A 69 -12.41 12.43 5.40
N ALA A 70 -12.26 11.20 4.90
CA ALA A 70 -13.06 10.66 3.81
C ALA A 70 -14.49 10.26 4.21
N GLY A 71 -14.83 10.21 5.51
CA GLY A 71 -16.19 9.98 6.02
C GLY A 71 -16.39 8.65 6.78
N ILE A 72 -15.35 7.88 7.08
CA ILE A 72 -15.47 6.65 7.89
C ILE A 72 -15.65 7.03 9.36
N ASP A 73 -16.68 6.46 10.01
CA ASP A 73 -16.89 6.62 11.44
C ASP A 73 -15.73 5.97 12.23
N PRO A 74 -15.06 6.70 13.15
CA PRO A 74 -14.00 6.14 13.98
C PRO A 74 -14.40 4.84 14.71
N ASN A 75 -15.69 4.69 15.08
CA ASN A 75 -16.17 3.48 15.73
C ASN A 75 -16.19 2.24 14.80
N ASN A 76 -16.15 2.45 13.49
CA ASN A 76 -16.07 1.39 12.49
C ASN A 76 -14.63 0.98 12.14
N ILE A 77 -13.63 1.53 12.82
CA ILE A 77 -12.22 1.21 12.59
C ILE A 77 -11.78 0.09 13.52
N THR A 78 -11.19 -0.96 12.97
CA THR A 78 -10.59 -2.08 13.71
C THR A 78 -9.12 -2.15 13.37
N VAL A 79 -8.25 -2.17 14.37
CA VAL A 79 -6.83 -2.52 14.20
C VAL A 79 -6.67 -3.99 14.58
N ILE A 80 -6.08 -4.77 13.70
CA ILE A 80 -5.79 -6.19 13.98
C ILE A 80 -4.56 -6.30 14.87
N ASN A 81 -4.71 -7.04 15.96
CA ASN A 81 -3.58 -7.42 16.79
C ASN A 81 -3.20 -8.88 16.48
N GLN A 82 -2.22 -9.06 15.60
CA GLN A 82 -1.79 -10.37 15.12
C GLN A 82 -1.23 -11.30 16.22
N TYR A 83 -0.99 -10.81 17.43
CA TYR A 83 -0.49 -11.60 18.54
C TYR A 83 -1.60 -12.18 19.42
N THR A 84 -2.77 -11.54 19.44
CA THR A 84 -3.91 -11.94 20.29
C THR A 84 -5.15 -12.31 19.50
N ASP A 85 -5.36 -11.70 18.32
CA ASP A 85 -6.51 -12.00 17.49
C ASP A 85 -6.34 -13.39 16.85
N ASN A 86 -7.33 -14.27 17.01
CA ASN A 86 -7.29 -15.55 16.33
C ASN A 86 -7.53 -15.38 14.82
N ILE A 87 -7.01 -16.32 14.03
CA ILE A 87 -7.06 -16.27 12.57
C ILE A 87 -8.50 -16.24 12.03
N ALA A 88 -9.43 -16.94 12.67
CA ALA A 88 -10.83 -16.96 12.26
C ALA A 88 -11.48 -15.57 12.43
N TYR A 89 -11.18 -14.88 13.52
CA TYR A 89 -11.63 -13.51 13.76
C TYR A 89 -11.04 -12.55 12.72
N ILE A 90 -9.74 -12.64 12.43
CA ILE A 90 -9.09 -11.82 11.42
C ILE A 90 -9.76 -12.04 10.06
N LYS A 91 -9.89 -13.28 9.61
CA LYS A 91 -10.56 -13.65 8.35
C LYS A 91 -11.99 -13.10 8.29
N TYR A 92 -12.75 -13.26 9.37
CA TYR A 92 -14.10 -12.71 9.47
C TYR A 92 -14.12 -11.18 9.33
N LYS A 93 -13.23 -10.47 10.00
CA LYS A 93 -13.15 -9.00 9.90
C LYS A 93 -12.83 -8.53 8.48
N LEU A 94 -11.92 -9.20 7.79
CA LEU A 94 -11.48 -8.85 6.44
C LEU A 94 -12.54 -9.08 5.36
N THR A 95 -13.44 -10.06 5.54
CA THR A 95 -14.43 -10.47 4.53
C THR A 95 -15.85 -9.95 4.80
N ARG A 96 -16.03 -9.09 5.81
CA ARG A 96 -17.35 -8.47 6.07
C ARG A 96 -17.70 -7.52 4.93
N GLU A 97 -18.98 -7.45 4.61
CA GLU A 97 -19.53 -6.45 3.68
C GLU A 97 -19.14 -5.02 4.07
N ASN A 98 -18.93 -4.17 3.08
CA ASN A 98 -18.52 -2.78 3.23
C ASN A 98 -17.21 -2.61 4.02
N THR A 99 -16.25 -3.55 3.86
CA THR A 99 -14.97 -3.49 4.54
C THR A 99 -13.88 -3.00 3.59
N ILE A 100 -13.16 -1.99 4.04
CA ILE A 100 -11.91 -1.53 3.45
C ILE A 100 -10.75 -2.13 4.26
N VAL A 101 -9.84 -2.83 3.60
CA VAL A 101 -8.62 -3.35 4.20
C VAL A 101 -7.49 -2.38 3.93
N TYR A 102 -6.82 -1.95 4.99
CA TYR A 102 -5.70 -1.01 4.88
C TYR A 102 -4.37 -1.67 5.22
N LEU A 103 -3.44 -1.53 4.29
CA LEU A 103 -2.04 -1.95 4.41
C LEU A 103 -1.18 -0.67 4.56
N PRO A 104 -0.72 -0.34 5.76
CA PRO A 104 0.02 0.90 6.02
C PRO A 104 1.44 0.90 5.46
N GLY A 105 2.08 2.08 5.52
CA GLY A 105 3.49 2.28 5.21
C GLY A 105 4.43 1.54 6.17
N GLY A 106 5.70 1.38 5.78
CA GLY A 106 6.75 0.68 6.53
C GLY A 106 7.55 -0.27 5.63
N TYR A 107 7.68 -1.53 6.00
CA TYR A 107 8.45 -2.55 5.28
C TYR A 107 7.53 -3.46 4.46
N PRO A 108 7.57 -3.41 3.11
CA PRO A 108 6.65 -4.18 2.27
C PRO A 108 6.87 -5.69 2.37
N GLU A 109 8.09 -6.17 2.63
CA GLU A 109 8.36 -7.57 2.87
C GLU A 109 7.69 -8.09 4.14
N ASN A 110 7.61 -7.28 5.19
CA ASN A 110 6.94 -7.66 6.44
C ASN A 110 5.42 -7.88 6.22
N ILE A 111 4.79 -7.06 5.37
CA ILE A 111 3.37 -7.25 4.99
C ILE A 111 3.20 -8.63 4.35
N VAL A 112 4.05 -8.95 3.37
CA VAL A 112 3.97 -10.23 2.66
C VAL A 112 4.23 -11.40 3.61
N GLU A 113 5.29 -11.32 4.42
CA GLU A 113 5.64 -12.36 5.39
C GLU A 113 4.51 -12.61 6.39
N ASN A 114 3.91 -11.56 6.95
CA ASN A 114 2.84 -11.70 7.92
C ASN A 114 1.55 -12.24 7.28
N ILE A 115 1.15 -11.78 6.09
CA ILE A 115 0.00 -12.32 5.37
C ILE A 115 0.19 -13.82 5.09
N MET A 116 1.39 -14.24 4.69
CA MET A 116 1.70 -15.66 4.45
C MET A 116 1.76 -16.45 5.75
N LYS A 117 2.39 -15.92 6.80
CA LYS A 117 2.53 -16.56 8.11
C LYS A 117 1.16 -16.87 8.76
N TYR A 118 0.21 -15.93 8.63
CA TYR A 118 -1.12 -16.07 9.21
C TYR A 118 -2.14 -16.71 8.25
N ASP A 119 -1.69 -17.25 7.11
CA ASP A 119 -2.57 -17.89 6.10
C ASP A 119 -3.74 -16.99 5.68
N LEU A 120 -3.45 -15.71 5.40
CA LEU A 120 -4.46 -14.72 5.04
C LEU A 120 -4.53 -14.43 3.53
N LEU A 121 -3.64 -14.99 2.70
CA LEU A 121 -3.54 -14.63 1.29
C LEU A 121 -4.85 -14.84 0.53
N ASP A 122 -5.51 -15.98 0.74
CA ASP A 122 -6.76 -16.27 0.04
C ASP A 122 -7.93 -15.44 0.57
N THR A 123 -7.88 -15.03 1.83
CA THR A 123 -8.83 -14.07 2.40
C THR A 123 -8.61 -12.67 1.80
N ILE A 124 -7.37 -12.22 1.68
CA ILE A 124 -7.02 -10.93 1.05
C ILE A 124 -7.48 -10.89 -0.42
N LYS A 125 -7.37 -11.99 -1.16
CA LYS A 125 -7.90 -12.08 -2.54
C LYS A 125 -9.42 -11.93 -2.64
N GLN A 126 -10.14 -12.19 -1.57
CA GLN A 126 -11.61 -12.05 -1.51
C GLN A 126 -12.04 -10.65 -1.07
N CYS A 127 -11.14 -9.81 -0.58
CA CYS A 127 -11.47 -8.45 -0.17
C CYS A 127 -11.89 -7.63 -1.39
N GLU A 128 -12.98 -6.88 -1.25
CA GLU A 128 -13.51 -6.03 -2.32
C GLU A 128 -12.64 -4.78 -2.51
N ILE A 129 -12.19 -4.17 -1.42
CA ILE A 129 -11.44 -2.92 -1.42
C ILE A 129 -10.20 -3.05 -0.54
N ILE A 130 -9.04 -2.79 -1.13
CA ILE A 130 -7.76 -2.72 -0.42
C ILE A 130 -7.16 -1.35 -0.68
N VAL A 131 -6.75 -0.67 0.38
CA VAL A 131 -5.96 0.55 0.33
C VAL A 131 -4.54 0.22 0.76
N GLY A 132 -3.57 0.58 -0.04
CA GLY A 132 -2.16 0.51 0.31
C GLY A 132 -1.55 1.91 0.40
N GLU A 133 -0.69 2.12 1.38
CA GLU A 133 0.15 3.31 1.50
C GLU A 133 1.61 2.90 1.46
N SER A 134 2.44 3.58 0.65
CA SER A 134 3.89 3.36 0.61
C SER A 134 4.22 1.86 0.46
N ALA A 135 4.75 1.21 1.49
CA ALA A 135 5.00 -0.24 1.55
C ALA A 135 3.74 -1.07 1.23
N GLY A 136 2.58 -0.66 1.78
CA GLY A 136 1.29 -1.28 1.50
C GLY A 136 0.87 -1.20 0.04
N SER A 137 1.33 -0.18 -0.68
CA SER A 137 1.12 -0.04 -2.13
C SER A 137 2.05 -0.94 -2.96
N MET A 138 3.15 -1.39 -2.40
CA MET A 138 4.12 -2.26 -3.09
C MET A 138 3.75 -3.74 -2.95
N ALA A 139 3.27 -4.15 -1.78
CA ALA A 139 2.97 -5.55 -1.44
C ALA A 139 1.98 -6.26 -2.37
N PRO A 140 0.93 -5.64 -2.94
CA PRO A 140 -0.06 -6.30 -3.81
C PRO A 140 0.49 -6.87 -5.11
N PHE A 141 1.60 -6.37 -5.62
CA PHE A 141 2.16 -6.80 -6.89
C PHE A 141 2.80 -8.19 -6.83
N LYS A 142 3.02 -8.81 -8.01
CA LYS A 142 3.73 -10.09 -8.09
C LYS A 142 5.17 -10.00 -7.59
N GLU A 143 5.84 -8.91 -7.93
CA GLU A 143 7.20 -8.59 -7.51
C GLU A 143 7.30 -7.08 -7.27
N PHE A 144 8.09 -6.70 -6.30
CA PHE A 144 8.46 -5.32 -6.02
C PHE A 144 9.95 -5.21 -5.72
N PHE A 145 10.44 -4.01 -5.61
CA PHE A 145 11.84 -3.76 -5.27
C PHE A 145 11.97 -2.52 -4.40
N VAL A 146 12.98 -2.52 -3.59
CA VAL A 146 13.42 -1.38 -2.79
C VAL A 146 14.76 -0.86 -3.31
N TYR A 147 15.11 0.34 -2.98
CA TYR A 147 16.36 0.98 -3.37
C TYR A 147 17.09 1.50 -2.14
N LYS A 148 18.32 1.97 -2.34
CA LYS A 148 19.11 2.56 -1.25
C LYS A 148 18.46 3.84 -0.72
N ASP A 149 18.10 3.83 0.55
CA ASP A 149 17.56 4.94 1.33
C ASP A 149 17.97 4.81 2.79
N GLN A 150 17.21 5.39 3.73
CA GLN A 150 17.46 5.27 5.16
C GLN A 150 17.17 3.86 5.72
N ASP A 151 16.25 3.12 5.10
CA ASP A 151 15.77 1.81 5.55
C ASP A 151 16.51 0.65 4.87
N TYR A 152 17.02 0.89 3.67
CA TYR A 152 17.68 -0.13 2.86
C TYR A 152 19.07 0.31 2.40
N ALA A 153 20.10 -0.48 2.73
CA ALA A 153 21.48 -0.20 2.31
C ALA A 153 21.67 -0.32 0.79
N ASP A 154 20.84 -1.14 0.12
CA ASP A 154 21.00 -1.50 -1.30
C ASP A 154 19.67 -1.86 -1.97
N TYR A 155 19.72 -1.94 -3.32
CA TYR A 155 18.62 -2.49 -4.10
C TYR A 155 18.36 -3.97 -3.73
N LYS A 156 17.11 -4.26 -3.37
CA LYS A 156 16.61 -5.63 -3.20
C LYS A 156 15.31 -5.82 -3.97
N LYS A 157 15.08 -7.04 -4.42
CA LYS A 157 13.83 -7.44 -5.10
C LYS A 157 13.17 -8.54 -4.28
N PHE A 158 11.86 -8.41 -4.12
CA PHE A 158 11.03 -9.31 -3.34
C PHE A 158 9.88 -9.87 -4.17
N LYS A 159 9.33 -11.00 -3.72
CA LYS A 159 8.03 -11.49 -4.17
C LYS A 159 6.95 -10.79 -3.35
N GLY A 160 5.88 -10.36 -4.00
CA GLY A 160 4.72 -9.79 -3.35
C GLY A 160 3.54 -10.77 -3.30
N LEU A 161 2.36 -10.27 -3.00
CA LEU A 161 1.12 -11.04 -2.83
C LEU A 161 0.55 -11.56 -4.14
N ASN A 162 1.04 -11.09 -5.29
CA ASN A 162 0.60 -11.49 -6.63
C ASN A 162 -0.92 -11.26 -6.87
N LEU A 163 -1.48 -10.20 -6.28
CA LEU A 163 -2.84 -9.76 -6.54
C LEU A 163 -2.92 -9.07 -7.91
N VAL A 164 -1.86 -8.35 -8.28
CA VAL A 164 -1.73 -7.67 -9.58
C VAL A 164 -0.48 -8.15 -10.30
N LYS A 165 -0.60 -8.37 -11.61
CA LYS A 165 0.49 -8.85 -12.48
C LYS A 165 0.86 -7.79 -13.52
N GLY A 166 2.10 -7.85 -13.99
CA GLY A 166 2.58 -6.99 -15.07
C GLY A 166 2.88 -5.55 -14.68
N MET A 167 2.75 -5.21 -13.40
CA MET A 167 2.95 -3.89 -12.85
C MET A 167 3.74 -3.95 -11.54
N THR A 168 4.27 -2.80 -11.11
CA THR A 168 4.83 -2.57 -9.77
C THR A 168 4.75 -1.08 -9.43
N PHE A 169 4.82 -0.74 -8.16
CA PHE A 169 4.67 0.62 -7.64
C PHE A 169 5.93 1.02 -6.87
N VAL A 170 6.36 2.26 -7.04
CA VAL A 170 7.48 2.87 -6.33
C VAL A 170 6.96 4.17 -5.72
N PRO A 171 6.77 4.22 -4.40
CA PRO A 171 6.31 5.41 -3.70
C PRO A 171 7.44 6.42 -3.49
N HIS A 172 7.10 7.63 -3.04
CA HIS A 172 8.01 8.69 -2.60
C HIS A 172 9.08 9.07 -3.63
N VAL A 173 8.68 9.06 -4.92
CA VAL A 173 9.63 9.37 -5.98
C VAL A 173 9.93 10.86 -6.00
N THR A 174 11.21 11.19 -5.85
CA THR A 174 11.72 12.52 -6.12
C THR A 174 12.63 12.49 -7.36
N LEU A 175 12.44 13.43 -8.26
CA LEU A 175 13.18 13.47 -9.54
C LEU A 175 14.69 13.66 -9.35
N SER A 176 15.11 14.14 -8.20
CA SER A 176 16.52 14.33 -7.83
C SER A 176 17.21 13.08 -7.26
N ASN A 177 16.45 12.02 -6.92
CA ASN A 177 17.04 10.82 -6.31
C ASN A 177 17.59 9.84 -7.36
N PRO A 178 18.92 9.74 -7.54
CA PRO A 178 19.53 8.87 -8.55
C PRO A 178 19.37 7.37 -8.23
N PHE A 179 19.19 7.01 -6.96
CA PHE A 179 19.04 5.60 -6.54
C PHE A 179 17.73 5.02 -7.02
N ILE A 180 16.64 5.80 -7.02
CA ILE A 180 15.32 5.39 -7.54
C ILE A 180 15.46 5.01 -9.02
N PHE A 181 16.06 5.89 -9.84
CA PHE A 181 16.19 5.64 -11.28
C PHE A 181 17.12 4.46 -11.58
N SER A 182 18.18 4.30 -10.78
CA SER A 182 19.08 3.14 -10.90
C SER A 182 18.35 1.84 -10.60
N ALA A 183 17.54 1.80 -9.54
CA ALA A 183 16.74 0.67 -9.13
C ALA A 183 15.66 0.33 -10.17
N CYS A 184 14.90 1.32 -10.65
CA CYS A 184 13.92 1.16 -11.73
C CYS A 184 14.57 0.57 -12.99
N ARG A 185 15.74 1.08 -13.37
CA ARG A 185 16.51 0.55 -14.52
C ARG A 185 16.92 -0.90 -14.31
N ARG A 186 17.42 -1.24 -13.11
CA ARG A 186 17.82 -2.60 -12.76
C ARG A 186 16.64 -3.56 -12.80
N PHE A 187 15.52 -3.19 -12.22
CA PHE A 187 14.28 -3.96 -12.23
C PHE A 187 13.75 -4.15 -13.67
N LYS A 188 13.66 -3.06 -14.44
CA LYS A 188 13.14 -3.08 -15.82
C LYS A 188 13.99 -3.92 -16.77
N LYS A 189 15.31 -3.99 -16.57
CA LYS A 189 16.18 -4.91 -17.33
C LYS A 189 15.81 -6.38 -17.11
N GLN A 190 15.40 -6.74 -15.90
CA GLN A 190 14.99 -8.12 -15.54
C GLN A 190 13.52 -8.37 -15.90
N ARG A 191 12.69 -7.36 -15.94
CA ARG A 191 11.23 -7.42 -16.12
C ARG A 191 10.76 -6.42 -17.18
N ARG A 192 11.22 -6.60 -18.41
CA ARG A 192 11.03 -5.65 -19.52
C ARG A 192 9.57 -5.26 -19.78
N LYS A 193 8.62 -6.19 -19.60
CA LYS A 193 7.20 -5.96 -19.83
C LYS A 193 6.46 -5.36 -18.64
N THR A 194 7.05 -5.33 -17.45
CA THR A 194 6.40 -4.80 -16.25
C THR A 194 6.32 -3.28 -16.32
N ILE A 195 5.15 -2.72 -16.08
CA ILE A 195 4.95 -1.28 -15.91
C ILE A 195 5.44 -0.90 -14.51
N ILE A 196 6.25 0.13 -14.41
CA ILE A 196 6.70 0.68 -13.12
C ILE A 196 6.00 2.02 -12.93
N PHE A 197 5.11 2.10 -11.96
CA PHE A 197 4.50 3.34 -11.52
C PHE A 197 5.40 4.00 -10.48
N CYS A 198 5.81 5.21 -10.76
CA CYS A 198 6.64 6.05 -9.90
C CYS A 198 5.77 7.19 -9.36
N ALA A 199 5.31 7.08 -8.12
CA ALA A 199 4.40 8.03 -7.50
C ALA A 199 5.16 9.05 -6.65
N MET A 200 4.89 10.33 -6.86
CA MET A 200 5.31 11.40 -5.94
C MET A 200 4.44 11.36 -4.67
N ASP A 201 4.82 12.12 -3.65
CA ASP A 201 3.96 12.29 -2.48
C ASP A 201 2.64 12.96 -2.92
N GLY A 202 1.52 12.38 -2.50
CA GLY A 202 0.19 12.70 -3.02
C GLY A 202 -0.21 11.89 -4.26
N GLY A 203 0.73 11.24 -4.95
CA GLY A 203 0.44 10.41 -6.12
C GLY A 203 -0.25 9.09 -5.77
N TYR A 204 -1.18 8.66 -6.64
CA TYR A 204 -1.92 7.41 -6.46
C TYR A 204 -2.27 6.73 -7.77
N VAL A 205 -2.53 5.43 -7.68
CA VAL A 205 -3.06 4.59 -8.77
C VAL A 205 -4.25 3.81 -8.25
N VAL A 206 -5.37 3.82 -8.99
CA VAL A 206 -6.52 2.95 -8.71
C VAL A 206 -6.55 1.82 -9.73
N ILE A 207 -6.59 0.60 -9.24
CA ILE A 207 -6.63 -0.61 -10.06
C ILE A 207 -7.91 -1.38 -9.72
N GLU A 208 -8.74 -1.68 -10.72
CA GLU A 208 -9.92 -2.50 -10.57
C GLU A 208 -9.80 -3.73 -11.46
N ASP A 209 -9.91 -4.92 -10.86
CA ASP A 209 -9.80 -6.22 -11.53
C ASP A 209 -8.57 -6.34 -12.45
N GLY A 210 -7.44 -5.82 -11.97
CA GLY A 210 -6.16 -5.83 -12.68
C GLY A 210 -5.99 -4.75 -13.76
N THR A 211 -7.00 -3.90 -13.96
CA THR A 211 -6.96 -2.78 -14.90
C THR A 211 -6.79 -1.45 -14.18
N VAL A 212 -5.88 -0.62 -14.62
CA VAL A 212 -5.71 0.74 -14.10
C VAL A 212 -6.87 1.60 -14.59
N ILE A 213 -7.61 2.21 -13.65
CA ILE A 213 -8.79 3.04 -13.94
C ILE A 213 -8.59 4.52 -13.60
N GLU A 214 -7.66 4.83 -12.69
CA GLU A 214 -7.38 6.20 -12.28
C GLU A 214 -5.90 6.35 -11.91
N ILE A 215 -5.30 7.50 -12.24
CA ILE A 215 -3.91 7.84 -11.92
C ILE A 215 -3.82 9.33 -11.63
N HIS A 216 -3.07 9.70 -10.61
CA HIS A 216 -2.76 11.08 -10.26
C HIS A 216 -1.31 11.19 -9.77
N ASP A 217 -0.56 12.17 -10.26
CA ASP A 217 0.85 12.45 -9.91
C ASP A 217 1.78 11.23 -9.92
N VAL A 218 1.59 10.39 -10.95
CA VAL A 218 2.37 9.17 -11.15
C VAL A 218 2.98 9.16 -12.55
N TYR A 219 4.24 8.80 -12.60
CA TYR A 219 4.99 8.64 -13.85
C TYR A 219 5.24 7.16 -14.14
N THR A 220 5.30 6.77 -15.42
CA THR A 220 5.81 5.44 -15.79
C THR A 220 7.28 5.50 -16.14
N PHE A 221 8.03 4.52 -15.64
CA PHE A 221 9.42 4.36 -15.99
C PHE A 221 9.59 3.48 -17.22
N GLU A 222 10.23 4.01 -18.28
CA GLU A 222 10.52 3.30 -19.52
C GLU A 222 12.03 3.31 -19.84
N LEU A 223 12.53 2.18 -20.38
CA LEU A 223 13.87 2.13 -20.98
C LEU A 223 13.77 2.51 -22.46
N LYS A 224 14.43 3.58 -22.87
CA LYS A 224 14.61 3.87 -24.30
C LYS A 224 15.52 2.82 -24.96
N ARG A 225 15.17 2.42 -26.19
CA ARG A 225 15.99 1.52 -27.02
C ARG A 225 17.36 2.12 -27.40
N LYS A 226 17.53 3.44 -27.39
CA LYS A 226 18.80 4.14 -27.62
C LYS A 226 18.98 5.22 -26.53
N LYS A 227 20.00 5.05 -25.68
CA LYS A 227 20.51 5.99 -24.65
C LYS A 227 19.48 7.01 -24.11
N GLY A 228 18.88 6.71 -22.99
CA GLY A 228 18.10 7.67 -22.22
C GLY A 228 16.98 7.02 -21.40
N ILE A 229 16.63 7.69 -20.31
CA ILE A 229 15.48 7.41 -19.46
C ILE A 229 14.35 8.29 -19.96
N ARG A 230 13.13 7.77 -20.14
CA ARG A 230 11.92 8.59 -20.20
C ARG A 230 11.08 8.31 -18.98
N ILE A 231 10.74 9.38 -18.28
CA ILE A 231 9.56 9.44 -17.42
C ILE A 231 8.45 9.96 -18.33
N ARG A 232 7.39 9.22 -18.52
CA ARG A 232 6.20 9.69 -19.24
C ARG A 232 5.13 10.03 -18.23
N ASP A 233 4.61 11.23 -18.35
CA ASP A 233 3.36 11.59 -17.74
C ASP A 233 2.23 10.83 -18.43
N ILE A 234 1.43 10.04 -17.68
CA ILE A 234 0.38 9.19 -18.25
C ILE A 234 -0.95 9.93 -18.38
N ILE A 235 -1.04 11.17 -17.92
CA ILE A 235 -2.29 11.96 -17.94
C ILE A 235 -2.94 12.06 -19.33
N SER A 236 -2.22 11.76 -20.40
CA SER A 236 -2.73 11.93 -21.77
C SER A 236 -3.28 10.69 -22.46
N SER A 237 -3.27 9.50 -21.85
CA SER A 237 -3.64 8.25 -22.55
C SER A 237 -4.87 7.50 -22.00
N LEU A 238 -5.54 8.06 -21.01
CA LEU A 238 -6.79 7.51 -20.44
C LEU A 238 -8.03 8.36 -20.79
N ARG A 239 -8.03 8.95 -22.00
CA ARG A 239 -9.25 9.50 -22.61
C ARG A 239 -9.83 8.52 -23.59
#